data_8e1741a5ca65b88962cac4101117cbd8
#
_entry.id   8e1741a5ca65b88962cac4101117cbd8
#
_cell.length_a   1.000
_cell.length_b   1.000
_cell.length_c   1.000
_cell.angle_alpha   90.00
_cell.angle_beta   90.00
_cell.angle_gamma   90.00
#
_symmetry.space_group_name_H-M   'P 1'
#
loop_
_entity.id
_entity.type
_entity.pdbx_description
1 polymer ?
#
loop_
_entity_poly.entity_id
_entity_poly.type
_entity_poly.pdbx_seq_one_letter_code
_entity_poly.pdbx_strand_id
1 'polypeptide(L)'
;MNHTKQQRGSVIVIALWAIGIAAIVASSIQVFAQRQALLGIEVRDRIQARWAARAGIESAIAVMADHTASPVFQDSLAMLKNLEYVAKGNAGTATWDIRHHKDGRDLSGPMDEHSKFNINSEDNSIFILVIDDMAFGVLEAILDWIDEDDDPRTLGVERDYYLSLETSYEPRNGLLRSIAELELIAGVMPDDVRGEDWNLNFRLDPNENDGGQSLPWDEPDNYMEGGWASLLTTTSVDGGATQSGEKRINLNKIDSESLQLRLGLEPEQAEALIDFAESEDADLATLLTQTLRSISGDATGVTNLTDDQLRIIFAETCLYDAHEAPPGRMNINTISPELLYRLLPENDRLVEELLYLRINNEGGITSPVDYFDIPGIQTSMVSFLYGLFDTQSNVYTISSLGKASGSGVEQEIIAIVDRSTLPVTILEYREQ
;
A
#
# COMPACT_ATOMS: atom_id res chain seq x y z
N MET A 1 -99.43 -4.35 -27.74
CA MET A 1 -98.58 -3.14 -27.42
C MET A 1 -97.35 -3.58 -26.74
N ASN A 2 -96.23 -3.68 -27.50
CA ASN A 2 -94.95 -4.06 -26.93
C ASN A 2 -94.22 -2.82 -26.55
N HIS A 3 -93.99 -2.65 -25.23
CA HIS A 3 -93.10 -1.62 -24.70
C HIS A 3 -91.60 -2.12 -24.77
N THR A 4 -90.89 -1.72 -25.76
CA THR A 4 -89.45 -1.77 -25.77
C THR A 4 -88.90 -0.74 -24.79
N LYS A 5 -88.61 -1.16 -23.55
CA LYS A 5 -87.85 -0.33 -22.60
C LYS A 5 -86.47 -0.04 -23.14
N GLN A 6 -86.20 1.20 -23.37
CA GLN A 6 -84.90 1.73 -23.83
C GLN A 6 -83.80 1.44 -22.78
N GLN A 7 -82.83 0.62 -23.16
CA GLN A 7 -81.59 0.39 -22.40
C GLN A 7 -80.55 1.46 -22.74
N ARG A 8 -80.88 2.74 -22.69
CA ARG A 8 -79.96 3.82 -23.05
C ARG A 8 -78.98 4.21 -21.92
N GLY A 9 -79.21 3.80 -20.64
CA GLY A 9 -78.33 4.14 -19.50
C GLY A 9 -77.14 3.21 -19.33
N SER A 10 -77.22 1.92 -19.74
CA SER A 10 -76.17 0.94 -19.51
C SER A 10 -74.92 1.13 -20.40
N VAL A 11 -75.11 1.64 -21.63
CA VAL A 11 -73.99 1.87 -22.57
C VAL A 11 -73.04 2.98 -22.06
N ILE A 12 -73.60 4.07 -21.48
CA ILE A 12 -72.78 5.15 -20.90
C ILE A 12 -71.97 4.66 -19.70
N VAL A 13 -72.58 3.81 -18.87
CA VAL A 13 -71.86 3.23 -17.70
C VAL A 13 -70.74 2.31 -18.16
N ILE A 14 -70.97 1.48 -19.15
CA ILE A 14 -69.95 0.59 -19.73
C ILE A 14 -68.85 1.41 -20.37
N ALA A 15 -69.17 2.51 -21.09
CA ALA A 15 -68.16 3.37 -21.72
C ALA A 15 -67.32 4.09 -20.62
N LEU A 16 -67.93 4.57 -19.54
CA LEU A 16 -67.19 5.18 -18.43
C LEU A 16 -66.27 4.17 -17.73
N TRP A 17 -66.73 2.93 -17.51
CA TRP A 17 -65.91 1.88 -16.96
C TRP A 17 -64.75 1.53 -17.89
N ALA A 18 -64.99 1.42 -19.21
CA ALA A 18 -63.93 1.15 -20.19
C ALA A 18 -62.85 2.28 -20.20
N ILE A 19 -63.29 3.57 -20.14
CA ILE A 19 -62.40 4.70 -20.05
C ILE A 19 -61.61 4.67 -18.73
N GLY A 20 -62.30 4.35 -17.60
CA GLY A 20 -61.62 4.22 -16.29
C GLY A 20 -60.55 3.11 -16.30
N ILE A 21 -60.88 1.93 -16.83
CA ILE A 21 -59.89 0.83 -16.94
C ILE A 21 -58.76 1.21 -17.89
N ALA A 22 -59.05 1.82 -19.03
CA ALA A 22 -58.04 2.29 -19.97
C ALA A 22 -57.09 3.32 -19.34
N ALA A 23 -57.62 4.25 -18.53
CA ALA A 23 -56.84 5.23 -17.77
C ALA A 23 -55.91 4.58 -16.72
N ILE A 24 -56.44 3.58 -16.00
CA ILE A 24 -55.63 2.80 -15.03
C ILE A 24 -54.48 2.06 -15.75
N VAL A 25 -54.79 1.39 -16.84
CA VAL A 25 -53.80 0.65 -17.65
C VAL A 25 -52.72 1.60 -18.20
N ALA A 26 -53.15 2.75 -18.74
CA ALA A 26 -52.22 3.76 -19.27
C ALA A 26 -51.32 4.32 -18.17
N SER A 27 -51.86 4.63 -17.02
CA SER A 27 -51.11 5.09 -15.84
C SER A 27 -50.10 4.04 -15.35
N SER A 28 -50.51 2.77 -15.31
CA SER A 28 -49.63 1.67 -14.91
C SER A 28 -48.47 1.49 -15.86
N ILE A 29 -48.73 1.56 -17.21
CA ILE A 29 -47.69 1.52 -18.25
C ILE A 29 -46.75 2.71 -18.09
N GLN A 30 -47.23 3.90 -17.86
CA GLN A 30 -46.41 5.09 -17.65
C GLN A 30 -45.49 4.96 -16.43
N VAL A 31 -46.03 4.50 -15.27
CA VAL A 31 -45.21 4.27 -14.06
C VAL A 31 -44.15 3.20 -14.32
N PHE A 32 -44.52 2.10 -15.00
CA PHE A 32 -43.58 1.06 -15.37
C PHE A 32 -42.46 1.59 -16.28
N ALA A 33 -42.81 2.33 -17.34
CA ALA A 33 -41.85 2.91 -18.26
C ALA A 33 -40.90 3.89 -17.54
N GLN A 34 -41.43 4.72 -16.62
CA GLN A 34 -40.60 5.62 -15.83
C GLN A 34 -39.61 4.85 -14.94
N ARG A 35 -40.06 3.80 -14.26
CA ARG A 35 -39.18 2.94 -13.45
C ARG A 35 -38.09 2.28 -14.28
N GLN A 36 -38.41 1.77 -15.45
CA GLN A 36 -37.45 1.18 -16.38
C GLN A 36 -36.41 2.21 -16.87
N ALA A 37 -36.86 3.43 -17.17
CA ALA A 37 -35.98 4.52 -17.55
C ALA A 37 -35.02 4.92 -16.44
N LEU A 38 -35.49 5.01 -15.18
CA LEU A 38 -34.67 5.31 -14.00
C LEU A 38 -33.62 4.21 -13.75
N LEU A 39 -34.03 2.93 -13.82
CA LEU A 39 -33.10 1.80 -13.69
C LEU A 39 -32.04 1.82 -14.80
N GLY A 40 -32.44 2.14 -16.04
CA GLY A 40 -31.52 2.28 -17.16
C GLY A 40 -30.51 3.41 -16.97
N ILE A 41 -30.92 4.51 -16.37
CA ILE A 41 -30.02 5.62 -16.02
C ILE A 41 -29.05 5.18 -14.93
N GLU A 42 -29.55 4.55 -13.87
CA GLU A 42 -28.72 4.09 -12.76
C GLU A 42 -27.65 3.08 -13.22
N VAL A 43 -28.03 2.08 -14.03
CA VAL A 43 -27.08 1.11 -14.58
C VAL A 43 -26.01 1.79 -15.44
N ARG A 44 -26.42 2.73 -16.31
CA ARG A 44 -25.48 3.49 -17.13
C ARG A 44 -24.51 4.30 -16.25
N ASP A 45 -25.04 4.99 -15.25
CA ASP A 45 -24.25 5.87 -14.39
C ASP A 45 -23.29 5.04 -13.50
N ARG A 46 -23.71 3.86 -13.05
CA ARG A 46 -22.83 2.90 -12.36
C ARG A 46 -21.67 2.45 -13.25
N ILE A 47 -21.95 2.13 -14.52
CA ILE A 47 -20.89 1.79 -15.49
C ILE A 47 -19.95 2.98 -15.71
N GLN A 48 -20.46 4.20 -15.82
CA GLN A 48 -19.62 5.38 -15.98
C GLN A 48 -18.76 5.65 -14.75
N ALA A 49 -19.31 5.52 -13.55
CA ALA A 49 -18.55 5.65 -12.30
C ALA A 49 -17.42 4.59 -12.22
N ARG A 50 -17.73 3.33 -12.53
CA ARG A 50 -16.74 2.26 -12.57
C ARG A 50 -15.60 2.55 -13.57
N TRP A 51 -15.93 3.03 -14.78
CA TRP A 51 -14.89 3.39 -15.75
C TRP A 51 -14.06 4.60 -15.33
N ALA A 52 -14.66 5.55 -14.61
CA ALA A 52 -13.92 6.67 -14.03
C ALA A 52 -12.97 6.20 -12.93
N ALA A 53 -13.42 5.34 -12.01
CA ALA A 53 -12.55 4.75 -10.99
C ALA A 53 -11.36 4.01 -11.64
N ARG A 54 -11.63 3.19 -12.67
CA ARG A 54 -10.56 2.52 -13.41
C ARG A 54 -9.60 3.49 -14.10
N ALA A 55 -10.10 4.57 -14.68
CA ALA A 55 -9.25 5.59 -15.30
C ALA A 55 -8.32 6.25 -14.28
N GLY A 56 -8.75 6.42 -13.04
CA GLY A 56 -7.89 6.86 -11.93
C GLY A 56 -6.75 5.88 -11.67
N ILE A 57 -7.06 4.58 -11.54
CA ILE A 57 -6.02 3.53 -11.37
C ILE A 57 -5.00 3.57 -12.51
N GLU A 58 -5.47 3.55 -13.76
CA GLU A 58 -4.58 3.57 -14.95
C GLU A 58 -3.73 4.85 -15.02
N SER A 59 -4.28 5.99 -14.57
CA SER A 59 -3.54 7.27 -14.51
C SER A 59 -2.41 7.22 -13.46
N ALA A 60 -2.66 6.63 -12.30
CA ALA A 60 -1.64 6.44 -11.28
C ALA A 60 -0.56 5.45 -11.75
N ILE A 61 -0.95 4.32 -12.35
CA ILE A 61 -0.02 3.33 -12.92
C ILE A 61 0.86 3.96 -14.00
N ALA A 62 0.30 4.83 -14.85
CA ALA A 62 1.08 5.51 -15.89
C ALA A 62 2.17 6.42 -15.29
N VAL A 63 1.86 7.16 -14.22
CA VAL A 63 2.87 7.98 -13.49
C VAL A 63 3.93 7.08 -12.86
N MET A 64 3.53 5.98 -12.21
CA MET A 64 4.47 5.02 -11.62
C MET A 64 5.39 4.40 -12.66
N ALA A 65 4.85 4.03 -13.83
CA ALA A 65 5.62 3.46 -14.93
C ALA A 65 6.63 4.48 -15.51
N ASP A 66 6.25 5.74 -15.67
CA ASP A 66 7.13 6.81 -16.12
C ASP A 66 8.30 7.03 -15.15
N HIS A 67 8.00 7.12 -13.85
CA HIS A 67 9.03 7.25 -12.81
C HIS A 67 9.87 6.00 -12.60
N THR A 68 9.38 4.81 -12.98
CA THR A 68 10.18 3.59 -12.97
C THR A 68 11.11 3.53 -14.17
N ALA A 69 10.65 3.99 -15.35
CA ALA A 69 11.48 4.06 -16.54
C ALA A 69 12.53 5.19 -16.50
N SER A 70 12.23 6.27 -15.77
CA SER A 70 13.06 7.48 -15.69
C SER A 70 13.05 8.05 -14.26
N PRO A 71 13.70 7.39 -13.30
CA PRO A 71 13.70 7.81 -11.91
C PRO A 71 14.37 9.16 -11.68
N VAL A 72 13.87 9.93 -10.70
CA VAL A 72 14.45 11.21 -10.28
C VAL A 72 15.20 11.02 -8.97
N PHE A 73 16.49 10.79 -9.05
CA PHE A 73 17.32 10.39 -7.89
C PHE A 73 17.51 11.44 -6.81
N GLN A 74 17.45 12.70 -7.19
CA GLN A 74 17.65 13.82 -6.26
C GLN A 74 16.34 14.27 -5.59
N ASP A 75 15.23 13.61 -5.92
CA ASP A 75 13.92 13.92 -5.34
C ASP A 75 13.12 12.62 -5.13
N SER A 76 13.26 12.00 -3.97
CA SER A 76 12.50 10.81 -3.57
C SER A 76 10.99 11.04 -3.51
N LEU A 77 10.55 12.30 -3.49
CA LEU A 77 9.14 12.70 -3.44
C LEU A 77 8.57 13.05 -4.82
N ALA A 78 9.39 13.08 -5.89
CA ALA A 78 8.97 13.52 -7.22
C ALA A 78 7.76 12.72 -7.76
N MET A 79 7.78 11.41 -7.60
CA MET A 79 6.68 10.55 -8.02
C MET A 79 5.40 10.83 -7.21
N LEU A 80 5.49 10.98 -5.90
CA LEU A 80 4.34 11.26 -5.03
C LEU A 80 3.68 12.60 -5.40
N LYS A 81 4.47 13.64 -5.70
CA LYS A 81 3.96 14.93 -6.19
C LYS A 81 3.19 14.77 -7.51
N ASN A 82 3.67 13.93 -8.43
CA ASN A 82 3.00 13.67 -9.70
C ASN A 82 1.76 12.77 -9.52
N LEU A 83 1.78 11.83 -8.59
CA LEU A 83 0.61 11.02 -8.22
C LEU A 83 -0.49 11.88 -7.59
N GLU A 84 -0.14 12.86 -6.75
CA GLU A 84 -1.09 13.83 -6.22
C GLU A 84 -1.75 14.66 -7.34
N TYR A 85 -0.98 15.06 -8.36
CA TYR A 85 -1.51 15.82 -9.50
C TYR A 85 -2.54 15.03 -10.31
N VAL A 86 -2.37 13.73 -10.51
CA VAL A 86 -3.31 12.86 -11.25
C VAL A 86 -4.39 12.22 -10.36
N ALA A 87 -4.36 12.50 -9.06
CA ALA A 87 -5.31 11.91 -8.11
C ALA A 87 -6.77 12.26 -8.41
N LYS A 88 -7.02 13.35 -9.13
CA LYS A 88 -8.36 13.77 -9.56
C LYS A 88 -8.41 13.99 -11.05
N GLY A 89 -9.52 13.54 -11.67
CA GLY A 89 -9.70 13.75 -13.10
C GLY A 89 -11.10 13.37 -13.59
N ASN A 90 -11.25 13.35 -14.91
CA ASN A 90 -12.54 13.12 -15.56
C ASN A 90 -12.43 12.02 -16.63
N ALA A 91 -13.37 11.09 -16.63
CA ALA A 91 -13.58 10.11 -17.70
C ALA A 91 -14.96 10.32 -18.31
N GLY A 92 -15.02 11.03 -19.43
CA GLY A 92 -16.27 11.46 -20.02
C GLY A 92 -17.04 12.42 -19.11
N THR A 93 -18.22 12.03 -18.65
CA THR A 93 -19.06 12.81 -17.71
C THR A 93 -18.87 12.41 -16.25
N ALA A 94 -18.13 11.34 -15.96
CA ALA A 94 -17.84 10.92 -14.61
C ALA A 94 -16.46 11.42 -14.17
N THR A 95 -16.24 11.50 -12.87
CA THR A 95 -14.98 11.94 -12.25
C THR A 95 -14.37 10.81 -11.45
N TRP A 96 -13.06 10.84 -11.23
CA TRP A 96 -12.41 10.00 -10.23
C TRP A 96 -11.71 10.84 -9.17
N ASP A 97 -11.54 10.25 -7.99
CA ASP A 97 -10.85 10.82 -6.84
C ASP A 97 -10.05 9.71 -6.14
N ILE A 98 -8.71 9.81 -6.19
CA ILE A 98 -7.78 8.93 -5.48
C ILE A 98 -7.34 9.66 -4.23
N ARG A 99 -7.59 9.09 -3.06
CA ARG A 99 -7.14 9.62 -1.78
C ARG A 99 -7.04 8.51 -0.75
N HIS A 100 -6.30 8.78 0.31
CA HIS A 100 -6.24 7.94 1.50
C HIS A 100 -6.25 8.82 2.75
N HIS A 101 -6.72 8.26 3.86
CA HIS A 101 -6.68 8.90 5.17
C HIS A 101 -5.42 8.44 5.91
N LYS A 102 -4.67 9.39 6.47
CA LYS A 102 -3.46 9.10 7.24
C LYS A 102 -3.17 10.24 8.22
N ASP A 103 -2.80 9.89 9.44
CA ASP A 103 -2.47 10.85 10.52
C ASP A 103 -3.60 11.91 10.70
N GLY A 104 -4.86 11.48 10.67
CA GLY A 104 -6.03 12.36 10.81
C GLY A 104 -6.27 13.30 9.63
N ARG A 105 -5.78 12.99 8.44
CA ARG A 105 -5.91 13.84 7.25
C ARG A 105 -6.20 13.05 5.99
N ASP A 106 -7.08 13.60 5.16
CA ASP A 106 -7.26 13.12 3.80
C ASP A 106 -6.12 13.63 2.92
N LEU A 107 -5.33 12.71 2.39
CA LEU A 107 -4.24 12.98 1.47
C LEU A 107 -4.65 12.57 0.04
N SER A 108 -4.30 13.38 -0.95
CA SER A 108 -4.51 13.07 -2.36
C SER A 108 -3.44 12.10 -2.87
N GLY A 109 -3.86 11.09 -3.63
CA GLY A 109 -2.96 10.08 -4.20
C GLY A 109 -3.05 8.73 -3.50
N PRO A 110 -2.27 7.74 -3.98
CA PRO A 110 -2.20 6.40 -3.41
C PRO A 110 -1.60 6.38 -2.01
N MET A 111 -1.97 5.36 -1.22
CA MET A 111 -1.29 5.01 0.02
C MET A 111 0.03 4.30 -0.32
N ASP A 112 1.10 4.71 0.31
CA ASP A 112 2.40 4.04 0.22
C ASP A 112 2.45 2.85 1.18
N GLU A 113 2.57 1.62 0.65
CA GLU A 113 2.68 0.42 1.46
C GLU A 113 4.00 0.35 2.24
N HIS A 114 5.06 0.99 1.75
CA HIS A 114 6.31 1.11 2.51
C HIS A 114 6.24 2.15 3.65
N SER A 115 5.14 2.88 3.79
CA SER A 115 4.93 3.71 4.98
C SER A 115 4.57 2.91 6.24
N LYS A 116 4.46 1.58 6.10
CA LYS A 116 4.06 0.61 7.12
C LYS A 116 5.12 -0.46 7.31
N PHE A 117 5.12 -1.15 8.43
CA PHE A 117 6.02 -2.28 8.69
C PHE A 117 5.54 -3.54 7.95
N ASN A 118 6.45 -4.23 7.25
CA ASN A 118 6.10 -5.50 6.62
C ASN A 118 6.17 -6.64 7.63
N ILE A 119 5.02 -7.22 7.95
CA ILE A 119 4.91 -8.30 8.94
C ILE A 119 5.61 -9.60 8.52
N ASN A 120 5.89 -9.76 7.23
CA ASN A 120 6.66 -10.89 6.70
C ASN A 120 8.18 -10.70 6.85
N SER A 121 8.63 -9.61 7.49
CA SER A 121 10.05 -9.38 7.78
C SER A 121 10.57 -10.41 8.79
N GLU A 122 11.81 -10.82 8.63
CA GLU A 122 12.48 -11.76 9.54
C GLU A 122 12.74 -11.17 10.94
N ASP A 123 12.75 -9.83 11.08
CA ASP A 123 13.00 -9.16 12.36
C ASP A 123 11.72 -9.01 13.20
N ASN A 124 11.38 -10.10 13.91
CA ASN A 124 10.23 -10.13 14.79
C ASN A 124 10.34 -9.19 16.01
N SER A 125 11.54 -8.70 16.34
CA SER A 125 11.74 -7.76 17.45
C SER A 125 11.12 -6.39 17.16
N ILE A 126 11.10 -5.99 15.91
CA ILE A 126 10.48 -4.74 15.44
C ILE A 126 8.96 -4.81 15.53
N PHE A 127 8.37 -5.96 15.26
CA PHE A 127 6.92 -6.13 15.30
C PHE A 127 6.32 -5.76 16.66
N ILE A 128 6.99 -6.12 17.76
CA ILE A 128 6.55 -5.79 19.13
C ILE A 128 6.54 -4.26 19.37
N LEU A 129 7.44 -3.52 18.71
CA LEU A 129 7.48 -2.05 18.82
C LEU A 129 6.36 -1.39 18.00
N VAL A 130 5.92 -2.01 16.92
CA VAL A 130 4.88 -1.48 16.05
C VAL A 130 3.50 -1.61 16.70
N ILE A 131 3.21 -2.73 17.36
CA ILE A 131 1.92 -3.02 17.99
C ILE A 131 2.06 -3.05 19.51
N ASP A 132 1.60 -2.01 20.19
CA ASP A 132 1.75 -1.84 21.66
C ASP A 132 0.80 -2.72 22.49
N ASP A 133 -0.46 -2.89 22.04
CA ASP A 133 -1.55 -3.48 22.81
C ASP A 133 -1.93 -4.89 22.33
N MET A 134 -0.93 -5.67 21.90
CA MET A 134 -1.19 -7.04 21.46
C MET A 134 -1.57 -7.94 22.63
N ALA A 135 -2.66 -8.70 22.47
CA ALA A 135 -3.09 -9.67 23.45
C ALA A 135 -2.04 -10.77 23.65
N PHE A 136 -1.98 -11.31 24.88
CA PHE A 136 -1.02 -12.34 25.24
C PHE A 136 -1.15 -13.59 24.35
N GLY A 137 -0.05 -14.02 23.76
CA GLY A 137 0.02 -15.20 22.89
C GLY A 137 -0.29 -14.94 21.41
N VAL A 138 -0.76 -13.74 21.06
CA VAL A 138 -1.08 -13.41 19.66
C VAL A 138 0.17 -13.30 18.79
N LEU A 139 1.26 -12.74 19.32
CA LEU A 139 2.53 -12.68 18.59
C LEU A 139 3.00 -14.09 18.21
N GLU A 140 3.02 -15.00 19.17
CA GLU A 140 3.46 -16.38 18.94
C GLU A 140 2.56 -17.10 17.94
N ALA A 141 1.24 -16.85 18.00
CA ALA A 141 0.29 -17.43 17.03
C ALA A 141 0.50 -16.85 15.61
N ILE A 142 0.89 -15.57 15.47
CA ILE A 142 1.25 -14.99 14.19
C ILE A 142 2.55 -15.59 13.65
N LEU A 143 3.55 -15.79 14.52
CA LEU A 143 4.82 -16.38 14.13
C LEU A 143 4.68 -17.86 13.74
N ASP A 144 3.83 -18.64 14.44
CA ASP A 144 3.49 -20.01 14.08
C ASP A 144 2.70 -20.09 12.76
N TRP A 145 1.87 -19.07 12.45
CA TRP A 145 1.17 -19.00 11.18
C TRP A 145 2.10 -18.79 9.98
N ILE A 146 3.22 -18.06 10.19
CA ILE A 146 4.14 -17.62 9.12
C ILE A 146 5.24 -18.65 8.88
N ASP A 147 5.69 -19.39 9.91
CA ASP A 147 6.77 -20.37 9.72
C ASP A 147 6.30 -21.64 8.98
N GLU A 148 7.25 -22.51 8.61
CA GLU A 148 6.97 -23.65 7.75
C GLU A 148 6.69 -24.96 8.51
N ASP A 149 6.87 -24.96 9.82
CA ASP A 149 6.71 -26.19 10.60
C ASP A 149 5.32 -26.27 11.29
N ASP A 150 5.06 -27.33 12.05
CA ASP A 150 3.83 -27.55 12.81
C ASP A 150 4.13 -27.65 14.33
N ASP A 151 5.28 -27.13 14.80
CA ASP A 151 5.72 -27.19 16.19
C ASP A 151 5.34 -25.90 16.94
N PRO A 152 4.27 -25.88 17.77
CA PRO A 152 3.79 -24.62 18.35
C PRO A 152 4.81 -24.02 19.33
N ARG A 153 5.00 -22.70 19.25
CA ARG A 153 5.70 -21.92 20.29
C ARG A 153 4.96 -22.04 21.62
N THR A 154 5.62 -21.64 22.69
CA THR A 154 5.09 -21.82 24.06
C THR A 154 3.67 -21.30 24.27
N LEU A 155 3.28 -20.24 23.55
CA LEU A 155 1.98 -19.59 23.62
C LEU A 155 1.27 -19.54 22.26
N GLY A 156 1.93 -20.06 21.25
CA GLY A 156 1.42 -20.12 19.91
C GLY A 156 0.49 -21.31 19.68
N VAL A 157 -0.02 -21.41 18.49
CA VAL A 157 -0.94 -22.47 18.05
C VAL A 157 -0.68 -22.85 16.60
N GLU A 158 -0.75 -24.14 16.32
CA GLU A 158 -0.49 -24.72 15.03
C GLU A 158 -1.72 -25.44 14.46
N ARG A 159 -1.51 -26.19 13.40
CA ARG A 159 -2.50 -26.90 12.60
C ARG A 159 -3.56 -27.63 13.43
N ASP A 160 -3.18 -28.33 14.49
CA ASP A 160 -4.11 -29.11 15.31
C ASP A 160 -5.17 -28.21 15.98
N TYR A 161 -4.80 -27.00 16.36
CA TYR A 161 -5.73 -26.02 16.91
C TYR A 161 -6.76 -25.60 15.85
N TYR A 162 -6.33 -25.17 14.66
CA TYR A 162 -7.22 -24.68 13.60
C TYR A 162 -8.13 -25.78 13.06
N LEU A 163 -7.66 -27.02 12.99
CA LEU A 163 -8.48 -28.17 12.62
C LEU A 163 -9.51 -28.56 13.69
N SER A 164 -9.31 -28.15 14.95
CA SER A 164 -10.24 -28.41 16.06
C SER A 164 -11.41 -27.42 16.11
N LEU A 165 -11.36 -26.33 15.37
CA LEU A 165 -12.40 -25.30 15.35
C LEU A 165 -13.71 -25.81 14.73
N GLU A 166 -14.85 -25.23 15.10
CA GLU A 166 -16.17 -25.56 14.53
C GLU A 166 -16.19 -25.39 12.99
N THR A 167 -15.58 -24.31 12.51
CA THR A 167 -15.25 -24.13 11.09
C THR A 167 -13.76 -24.34 10.94
N SER A 168 -13.37 -25.60 10.69
CA SER A 168 -11.97 -25.98 10.60
C SER A 168 -11.33 -25.52 9.31
N TYR A 169 -10.08 -25.08 9.39
CA TYR A 169 -9.22 -24.73 8.27
C TYR A 169 -7.76 -25.07 8.59
N GLU A 170 -6.92 -25.08 7.58
CA GLU A 170 -5.47 -25.26 7.75
C GLU A 170 -4.76 -23.91 7.83
N PRO A 171 -3.77 -23.72 8.74
CA PRO A 171 -2.92 -22.54 8.72
C PRO A 171 -2.12 -22.50 7.42
N ARG A 172 -1.57 -21.34 7.10
CA ARG A 172 -0.81 -21.20 5.86
C ARG A 172 0.55 -21.86 5.94
N ASN A 173 1.20 -21.86 7.09
CA ASN A 173 2.60 -22.22 7.30
C ASN A 173 3.48 -21.55 6.25
N GLY A 174 3.45 -20.22 6.23
CA GLY A 174 4.19 -19.40 5.28
C GLY A 174 3.75 -17.92 5.28
N LEU A 175 4.45 -17.10 4.50
CA LEU A 175 4.27 -15.66 4.49
C LEU A 175 2.81 -15.24 4.22
N LEU A 176 2.32 -14.26 4.97
CA LEU A 176 1.00 -13.66 4.80
C LEU A 176 0.88 -13.00 3.41
N ARG A 177 -0.26 -13.18 2.76
CA ARG A 177 -0.54 -12.60 1.43
C ARG A 177 -1.39 -11.34 1.47
N SER A 178 -2.17 -11.17 2.54
CA SER A 178 -3.04 -10.03 2.75
C SER A 178 -3.10 -9.70 4.22
N ILE A 179 -3.21 -8.42 4.55
CA ILE A 179 -3.35 -7.99 5.94
C ILE A 179 -4.62 -8.56 6.60
N ALA A 180 -5.69 -8.74 5.83
CA ALA A 180 -6.94 -9.35 6.30
C ALA A 180 -6.77 -10.83 6.70
N GLU A 181 -5.71 -11.52 6.28
CA GLU A 181 -5.41 -12.89 6.65
C GLU A 181 -5.10 -13.00 8.17
N LEU A 182 -4.63 -11.92 8.79
CA LEU A 182 -4.45 -11.87 10.24
C LEU A 182 -5.72 -12.23 11.02
N GLU A 183 -6.90 -11.92 10.49
CA GLU A 183 -8.19 -12.24 11.12
C GLU A 183 -8.46 -13.75 11.23
N LEU A 184 -7.68 -14.58 10.56
CA LEU A 184 -7.75 -16.03 10.65
C LEU A 184 -6.86 -16.58 11.77
N ILE A 185 -5.98 -15.77 12.34
CA ILE A 185 -5.02 -16.19 13.35
C ILE A 185 -5.66 -16.17 14.73
N ALA A 186 -5.33 -17.18 15.53
CA ALA A 186 -5.88 -17.32 16.86
C ALA A 186 -5.60 -16.10 17.74
N GLY A 187 -6.66 -15.56 18.35
CA GLY A 187 -6.58 -14.41 19.25
C GLY A 187 -6.62 -13.06 18.56
N VAL A 188 -6.55 -12.99 17.23
CA VAL A 188 -6.72 -11.75 16.47
C VAL A 188 -8.21 -11.49 16.21
N MET A 189 -8.67 -10.30 16.51
CA MET A 189 -10.05 -9.88 16.22
C MET A 189 -10.07 -9.00 14.96
N PRO A 190 -11.18 -9.01 14.18
CA PRO A 190 -11.31 -8.10 13.04
C PRO A 190 -11.10 -6.62 13.40
N ASP A 191 -11.55 -6.20 14.58
CA ASP A 191 -11.39 -4.83 15.07
C ASP A 191 -9.91 -4.47 15.34
N ASP A 192 -9.06 -5.45 15.74
CA ASP A 192 -7.61 -5.23 15.89
C ASP A 192 -6.97 -4.90 14.54
N VAL A 193 -7.40 -5.59 13.49
CA VAL A 193 -6.81 -5.45 12.14
C VAL A 193 -7.35 -4.22 11.44
N ARG A 194 -8.64 -4.01 11.48
CA ARG A 194 -9.36 -3.00 10.69
C ARG A 194 -9.53 -1.67 11.40
N GLY A 195 -9.72 -1.69 12.73
CA GLY A 195 -10.21 -0.53 13.44
C GLY A 195 -11.54 -0.05 12.83
N GLU A 196 -11.60 1.22 12.50
CA GLU A 196 -12.77 1.84 11.84
C GLU A 196 -12.79 1.65 10.32
N ASP A 197 -11.63 1.40 9.66
CA ASP A 197 -11.52 1.11 8.22
C ASP A 197 -12.01 -0.31 7.90
N TRP A 198 -13.34 -0.49 7.95
CA TRP A 198 -13.95 -1.81 7.87
C TRP A 198 -13.76 -2.51 6.51
N ASN A 199 -13.64 -1.74 5.45
CA ASN A 199 -13.48 -2.25 4.09
C ASN A 199 -12.01 -2.26 3.62
N LEU A 200 -11.05 -1.81 4.45
CA LEU A 200 -9.62 -1.72 4.16
C LEU A 200 -9.35 -0.95 2.86
N ASN A 201 -10.02 0.19 2.70
CA ASN A 201 -9.82 1.07 1.55
C ASN A 201 -8.92 2.28 1.86
N PHE A 202 -8.55 2.46 3.13
CA PHE A 202 -7.79 3.60 3.65
C PHE A 202 -8.45 4.96 3.39
N ARG A 203 -9.78 4.99 3.31
CA ARG A 203 -10.58 6.21 3.18
C ARG A 203 -11.47 6.31 4.41
N LEU A 204 -11.69 7.52 4.89
CA LEU A 204 -12.71 7.74 5.91
C LEU A 204 -14.07 7.82 5.22
N ASP A 205 -14.81 6.74 5.25
CA ASP A 205 -16.13 6.64 4.66
C ASP A 205 -17.21 7.21 5.61
N PRO A 206 -18.38 7.64 5.09
CA PRO A 206 -19.42 8.22 5.95
C PRO A 206 -19.92 7.30 7.08
N ASN A 207 -19.90 5.99 6.89
CA ASN A 207 -20.27 5.00 7.91
C ASN A 207 -19.17 4.74 8.93
N GLU A 208 -17.96 5.22 8.68
CA GLU A 208 -16.77 5.12 9.55
C GLU A 208 -16.54 6.44 10.30
N ASN A 209 -17.52 7.35 10.29
CA ASN A 209 -17.50 8.64 10.98
C ASN A 209 -18.93 9.08 11.36
N ASP A 210 -19.82 8.13 11.72
CA ASP A 210 -21.23 8.42 12.02
C ASP A 210 -21.60 8.23 13.50
N GLY A 211 -20.64 7.83 14.34
CA GLY A 211 -20.83 7.68 15.79
C GLY A 211 -21.68 6.47 16.15
N GLY A 212 -21.56 5.41 15.41
CA GLY A 212 -22.23 4.15 15.65
C GLY A 212 -23.70 4.14 15.23
N GLN A 213 -24.10 4.96 14.25
CA GLN A 213 -25.39 4.86 13.59
C GLN A 213 -25.43 3.66 12.63
N SER A 214 -24.28 3.29 12.06
CA SER A 214 -24.06 2.07 11.29
C SER A 214 -22.80 1.36 11.77
N LEU A 215 -22.48 0.20 11.21
CA LEU A 215 -21.22 -0.51 11.46
C LEU A 215 -20.13 -0.02 10.49
N PRO A 216 -18.88 0.04 10.93
CA PRO A 216 -18.33 -0.27 12.28
C PRO A 216 -18.79 0.72 13.36
N TRP A 217 -18.51 0.39 14.62
CA TRP A 217 -18.66 1.34 15.72
C TRP A 217 -17.47 2.30 15.69
N ASP A 218 -17.72 3.60 15.57
CA ASP A 218 -16.74 4.64 15.35
C ASP A 218 -16.99 5.85 16.24
N GLU A 219 -16.04 6.78 16.31
CA GLU A 219 -16.20 8.10 16.88
C GLU A 219 -16.32 9.16 15.76
N PRO A 220 -17.35 10.06 15.79
CA PRO A 220 -17.57 11.02 14.70
C PRO A 220 -16.63 12.23 14.84
N ASP A 221 -15.33 12.01 14.85
CA ASP A 221 -14.27 13.00 15.09
C ASP A 221 -13.47 13.38 13.84
N ASN A 222 -13.77 12.77 12.69
CA ASN A 222 -13.06 12.88 11.41
C ASN A 222 -11.63 12.32 11.45
N TYR A 223 -11.35 11.45 12.40
CA TYR A 223 -10.14 10.65 12.44
C TYR A 223 -10.52 9.20 12.15
N MET A 224 -9.71 8.47 11.44
CA MET A 224 -9.91 7.04 11.17
C MET A 224 -8.88 6.24 11.97
N GLU A 225 -9.34 5.50 12.95
CA GLU A 225 -8.52 4.54 13.66
C GLU A 225 -8.41 3.26 12.82
N GLY A 226 -7.36 3.19 11.98
CA GLY A 226 -7.21 2.13 10.97
C GLY A 226 -6.67 0.82 11.51
N GLY A 227 -6.69 0.55 12.80
CA GLY A 227 -6.20 -0.69 13.41
C GLY A 227 -4.76 -1.04 12.97
N TRP A 228 -4.43 -2.33 13.01
CA TRP A 228 -3.10 -2.80 12.58
C TRP A 228 -2.86 -2.60 11.09
N ALA A 229 -3.89 -2.57 10.24
CA ALA A 229 -3.76 -2.33 8.81
C ALA A 229 -3.17 -0.95 8.48
N SER A 230 -3.28 0.02 9.39
CA SER A 230 -2.64 1.34 9.25
C SER A 230 -1.13 1.32 9.54
N LEU A 231 -0.64 0.32 10.26
CA LEU A 231 0.74 0.18 10.72
C LEU A 231 1.50 -0.95 10.03
N LEU A 232 0.78 -1.97 9.56
CA LEU A 232 1.33 -3.20 8.98
C LEU A 232 0.99 -3.34 7.51
N THR A 233 1.88 -3.98 6.77
CA THR A 233 1.65 -4.45 5.39
C THR A 233 2.19 -5.86 5.21
N THR A 234 1.72 -6.54 4.17
CA THR A 234 2.21 -7.86 3.74
C THR A 234 2.82 -7.83 2.34
N THR A 235 2.74 -6.69 1.66
CA THR A 235 2.95 -6.61 0.21
C THR A 235 4.16 -5.79 -0.21
N SER A 236 4.77 -4.98 0.70
CA SER A 236 5.97 -4.22 0.37
C SER A 236 7.13 -5.17 0.05
N VAL A 237 7.90 -4.85 -0.99
CA VAL A 237 9.06 -5.64 -1.41
C VAL A 237 10.28 -4.74 -1.53
N ASP A 238 11.45 -5.22 -1.10
CA ASP A 238 12.72 -4.55 -1.39
C ASP A 238 13.01 -4.70 -2.89
N GLY A 239 13.63 -3.71 -3.43
CA GLY A 239 13.89 -3.69 -4.87
C GLY A 239 13.56 -2.30 -5.41
N GLY A 240 13.65 -2.11 -6.65
CA GLY A 240 13.36 -0.85 -7.29
C GLY A 240 14.24 -0.63 -8.51
N ALA A 241 13.79 0.32 -9.31
CA ALA A 241 14.56 0.72 -10.47
C ALA A 241 15.78 1.50 -10.03
N THR A 242 16.90 1.23 -10.68
CA THR A 242 18.12 2.03 -10.63
C THR A 242 17.92 3.37 -11.32
N GLN A 243 18.96 4.20 -11.35
CA GLN A 243 18.94 5.48 -12.08
C GLN A 243 18.60 5.35 -13.56
N SER A 244 18.91 4.22 -14.15
CA SER A 244 18.60 3.94 -15.57
C SER A 244 17.22 3.33 -15.78
N GLY A 245 16.44 3.08 -14.74
CA GLY A 245 15.17 2.35 -14.82
C GLY A 245 15.35 0.83 -14.95
N GLU A 246 16.59 0.33 -14.84
CA GLU A 246 16.91 -1.09 -14.85
C GLU A 246 16.79 -1.67 -13.42
N LYS A 247 16.89 -2.99 -13.30
CA LYS A 247 16.98 -3.66 -12.00
C LYS A 247 18.29 -3.36 -11.30
N ARG A 248 18.27 -3.35 -9.96
CA ARG A 248 19.49 -3.26 -9.14
C ARG A 248 20.47 -4.38 -9.51
N ILE A 249 21.75 -4.07 -9.43
CA ILE A 249 22.85 -4.99 -9.73
C ILE A 249 23.05 -5.91 -8.53
N ASN A 250 22.90 -7.21 -8.74
CA ASN A 250 23.37 -8.17 -7.73
C ASN A 250 24.90 -8.23 -7.75
N LEU A 251 25.55 -7.75 -6.68
CA LEU A 251 27.00 -7.69 -6.56
C LEU A 251 27.64 -9.08 -6.62
N ASN A 252 26.93 -10.15 -6.24
CA ASN A 252 27.42 -11.53 -6.33
C ASN A 252 27.42 -12.10 -7.75
N LYS A 253 26.89 -11.37 -8.74
CA LYS A 253 26.69 -11.87 -10.12
C LYS A 253 27.27 -10.98 -11.21
N ILE A 254 27.88 -9.87 -10.85
CA ILE A 254 28.47 -8.92 -11.80
C ILE A 254 29.98 -9.09 -11.83
N ASP A 255 30.59 -8.91 -13.02
CA ASP A 255 32.05 -8.84 -13.15
C ASP A 255 32.56 -7.43 -12.81
N SER A 256 33.85 -7.37 -12.41
CA SER A 256 34.53 -6.14 -11.99
C SER A 256 34.54 -5.05 -13.07
N GLU A 257 34.75 -5.40 -14.34
CA GLU A 257 34.81 -4.43 -15.44
C GLU A 257 33.44 -3.78 -15.68
N SER A 258 32.39 -4.57 -15.67
CA SER A 258 30.97 -4.08 -15.75
C SER A 258 30.62 -3.21 -14.56
N LEU A 259 31.02 -3.58 -13.34
CA LEU A 259 30.77 -2.82 -12.12
C LEU A 259 31.48 -1.46 -12.14
N GLN A 260 32.78 -1.43 -12.56
CA GLN A 260 33.55 -0.20 -12.74
C GLN A 260 32.85 0.76 -13.69
N LEU A 261 32.44 0.27 -14.86
CA LEU A 261 31.82 1.10 -15.88
C LEU A 261 30.46 1.68 -15.41
N ARG A 262 29.72 0.88 -14.67
CA ARG A 262 28.36 1.23 -14.28
C ARG A 262 28.29 2.16 -13.06
N LEU A 263 29.20 1.98 -12.09
CA LEU A 263 29.21 2.77 -10.86
C LEU A 263 30.32 3.84 -10.83
N GLY A 264 31.19 3.89 -11.84
CA GLY A 264 32.32 4.83 -11.88
C GLY A 264 33.38 4.56 -10.80
N LEU A 265 33.60 3.29 -10.48
CA LEU A 265 34.58 2.86 -9.47
C LEU A 265 35.97 2.69 -10.07
N GLU A 266 37.01 2.86 -9.23
CA GLU A 266 38.34 2.42 -9.58
C GLU A 266 38.42 0.89 -9.63
N PRO A 267 39.33 0.29 -10.44
CA PRO A 267 39.42 -1.16 -10.58
C PRO A 267 39.52 -1.90 -9.24
N GLU A 268 40.40 -1.41 -8.36
CA GLU A 268 40.63 -2.01 -7.04
C GLU A 268 39.46 -1.84 -6.09
N GLN A 269 38.65 -0.77 -6.25
CA GLN A 269 37.39 -0.58 -5.49
C GLN A 269 36.35 -1.60 -5.95
N ALA A 270 36.19 -1.82 -7.24
CA ALA A 270 35.21 -2.74 -7.78
C ALA A 270 35.53 -4.21 -7.39
N GLU A 271 36.79 -4.61 -7.46
CA GLU A 271 37.23 -5.94 -7.00
C GLU A 271 36.94 -6.10 -5.50
N ALA A 272 37.35 -5.13 -4.67
CA ALA A 272 37.13 -5.19 -3.24
C ALA A 272 35.64 -5.22 -2.86
N LEU A 273 34.75 -4.55 -3.63
CA LEU A 273 33.32 -4.57 -3.40
C LEU A 273 32.69 -5.92 -3.78
N ILE A 274 33.19 -6.59 -4.81
CA ILE A 274 32.75 -7.94 -5.17
C ILE A 274 33.24 -8.95 -4.12
N ASP A 275 34.53 -8.89 -3.73
CA ASP A 275 35.08 -9.75 -2.68
C ASP A 275 34.28 -9.59 -1.36
N PHE A 276 33.89 -8.37 -1.03
CA PHE A 276 33.02 -8.10 0.11
C PHE A 276 31.66 -8.78 -0.06
N ALA A 277 31.01 -8.63 -1.22
CA ALA A 277 29.69 -9.21 -1.49
C ALA A 277 29.69 -10.75 -1.45
N GLU A 278 30.80 -11.40 -1.80
CA GLU A 278 30.96 -12.86 -1.73
C GLU A 278 31.19 -13.37 -0.30
N SER A 279 31.40 -12.48 0.67
CA SER A 279 31.58 -12.90 2.07
C SER A 279 30.27 -13.43 2.67
N GLU A 280 30.35 -14.42 3.56
CA GLU A 280 29.20 -15.10 4.16
C GLU A 280 28.30 -14.14 4.99
N ASP A 281 28.89 -13.07 5.56
CA ASP A 281 28.23 -12.06 6.37
C ASP A 281 28.09 -10.71 5.63
N ALA A 282 28.01 -10.72 4.31
CA ALA A 282 27.90 -9.50 3.51
C ALA A 282 26.60 -8.75 3.82
N ASP A 283 26.73 -7.52 4.30
CA ASP A 283 25.61 -6.58 4.52
C ASP A 283 26.06 -5.20 4.05
N LEU A 284 25.31 -4.60 3.12
CA LEU A 284 25.60 -3.25 2.62
C LEU A 284 25.66 -2.19 3.74
N ALA A 285 24.95 -2.38 4.85
CA ALA A 285 25.05 -1.52 6.04
C ALA A 285 26.49 -1.41 6.56
N THR A 286 27.33 -2.40 6.33
CA THR A 286 28.75 -2.39 6.73
C THR A 286 29.51 -1.24 6.04
N LEU A 287 29.13 -0.88 4.81
CA LEU A 287 29.75 0.26 4.09
C LEU A 287 29.48 1.62 4.73
N LEU A 288 28.46 1.71 5.61
CA LEU A 288 28.16 2.92 6.40
C LEU A 288 28.99 3.01 7.69
N THR A 289 29.51 1.88 8.17
CA THR A 289 30.26 1.80 9.45
C THR A 289 31.75 1.62 9.25
N GLN A 290 32.17 1.04 8.14
CA GLN A 290 33.56 0.72 7.83
C GLN A 290 33.92 1.22 6.44
N THR A 291 35.17 1.60 6.25
CA THR A 291 35.68 1.99 4.94
C THR A 291 35.96 0.75 4.10
N LEU A 292 35.79 0.84 2.77
CA LEU A 292 36.08 -0.26 1.85
C LEU A 292 37.50 -0.79 2.00
N ARG A 293 38.48 0.10 2.22
CA ARG A 293 39.85 -0.27 2.50
C ARG A 293 40.01 -1.13 3.76
N SER A 294 39.26 -0.79 4.83
CA SER A 294 39.26 -1.60 6.07
C SER A 294 38.64 -2.97 5.85
N ILE A 295 37.52 -3.03 5.12
CA ILE A 295 36.83 -4.27 4.79
C ILE A 295 37.72 -5.20 3.94
N SER A 296 38.49 -4.64 2.99
CA SER A 296 39.43 -5.41 2.15
C SER A 296 40.73 -5.81 2.84
N GLY A 297 40.87 -5.61 4.18
CA GLY A 297 42.07 -5.92 4.93
C GLY A 297 43.25 -5.05 4.57
N ASP A 298 43.05 -3.79 4.25
CA ASP A 298 44.06 -2.84 3.78
C ASP A 298 44.78 -3.30 2.50
N ALA A 299 44.06 -3.96 1.58
CA ALA A 299 44.60 -4.43 0.31
C ALA A 299 45.25 -3.27 -0.48
N THR A 300 46.37 -3.58 -1.13
CA THR A 300 47.16 -2.57 -1.82
C THR A 300 46.41 -1.97 -3.00
N GLY A 301 46.30 -0.65 -3.03
CA GLY A 301 45.62 0.10 -4.09
C GLY A 301 44.15 0.43 -3.80
N VAL A 302 43.51 -0.24 -2.86
CA VAL A 302 42.11 0.04 -2.52
C VAL A 302 42.01 1.39 -1.82
N THR A 303 41.23 2.29 -2.40
CA THR A 303 40.88 3.60 -1.84
C THR A 303 39.50 3.55 -1.21
N ASN A 304 39.23 4.46 -0.25
CA ASN A 304 37.92 4.57 0.33
C ASN A 304 36.90 5.10 -0.70
N LEU A 305 35.64 4.66 -0.55
CA LEU A 305 34.54 5.19 -1.31
C LEU A 305 34.26 6.64 -0.88
N THR A 306 33.92 7.49 -1.82
CA THR A 306 33.39 8.83 -1.56
C THR A 306 31.90 8.75 -1.24
N ASP A 307 31.33 9.80 -0.65
CA ASP A 307 29.88 9.87 -0.35
C ASP A 307 29.06 9.72 -1.64
N ASP A 308 29.48 10.30 -2.76
CA ASP A 308 28.79 10.14 -4.05
C ASP A 308 28.85 8.69 -4.55
N GLN A 309 29.97 8.00 -4.40
CA GLN A 309 30.08 6.58 -4.74
C GLN A 309 29.20 5.71 -3.84
N LEU A 310 29.16 5.99 -2.53
CA LEU A 310 28.26 5.31 -1.60
C LEU A 310 26.78 5.51 -2.00
N ARG A 311 26.36 6.75 -2.32
CA ARG A 311 25.00 7.04 -2.79
C ARG A 311 24.65 6.20 -4.02
N ILE A 312 25.55 6.11 -4.99
CA ILE A 312 25.35 5.33 -6.20
C ILE A 312 25.26 3.83 -5.85
N ILE A 313 26.15 3.32 -5.00
CA ILE A 313 26.14 1.91 -4.59
C ILE A 313 24.80 1.56 -3.94
N PHE A 314 24.33 2.33 -2.96
CA PHE A 314 23.03 2.08 -2.30
C PHE A 314 21.84 2.17 -3.25
N ALA A 315 21.91 3.03 -4.27
CA ALA A 315 20.84 3.18 -5.25
C ALA A 315 20.85 2.08 -6.33
N GLU A 316 22.03 1.59 -6.74
CA GLU A 316 22.19 0.76 -7.93
C GLU A 316 22.40 -0.73 -7.60
N THR A 317 22.72 -1.10 -6.34
CA THR A 317 23.15 -2.47 -6.03
C THR A 317 22.27 -3.16 -4.98
N CYS A 318 22.33 -4.48 -4.98
CA CYS A 318 21.75 -5.37 -3.97
C CYS A 318 22.63 -6.62 -3.80
N LEU A 319 22.32 -7.45 -2.80
CA LEU A 319 23.02 -8.72 -2.52
C LEU A 319 22.16 -9.95 -2.84
N TYR A 320 20.97 -9.78 -3.41
CA TYR A 320 20.00 -10.83 -3.70
C TYR A 320 19.56 -10.82 -5.17
N ASP A 321 18.94 -11.89 -5.59
CA ASP A 321 18.32 -11.96 -6.92
C ASP A 321 16.95 -11.27 -6.93
N ALA A 322 16.59 -10.67 -8.05
CA ALA A 322 15.35 -9.91 -8.18
C ALA A 322 14.06 -10.75 -7.96
N HIS A 323 14.13 -12.07 -8.02
CA HIS A 323 13.02 -12.99 -7.71
C HIS A 323 13.03 -13.47 -6.25
N GLU A 324 14.07 -13.15 -5.51
CA GLU A 324 14.29 -13.47 -4.10
C GLU A 324 14.31 -12.17 -3.26
N ALA A 325 13.72 -11.08 -3.80
CA ALA A 325 13.69 -9.81 -3.08
C ALA A 325 13.02 -9.98 -1.71
N PRO A 326 13.69 -9.54 -0.63
CA PRO A 326 13.13 -9.63 0.70
C PRO A 326 11.92 -8.71 0.88
N PRO A 327 11.15 -8.87 1.97
CA PRO A 327 10.15 -7.89 2.38
C PRO A 327 10.74 -6.48 2.42
N GLY A 328 9.96 -5.50 1.93
CA GLY A 328 10.43 -4.12 1.79
C GLY A 328 10.59 -3.44 3.14
N ARG A 329 11.69 -2.69 3.28
CA ARG A 329 11.90 -1.79 4.42
C ARG A 329 10.93 -0.62 4.36
N MET A 330 10.71 0.02 5.51
CA MET A 330 9.84 1.19 5.60
C MET A 330 10.47 2.42 4.91
N ASN A 331 9.66 3.22 4.23
CA ASN A 331 10.15 4.46 3.62
C ASN A 331 10.18 5.60 4.63
N ILE A 332 11.39 6.08 4.95
CA ILE A 332 11.61 7.18 5.89
C ILE A 332 10.90 8.48 5.48
N ASN A 333 10.64 8.67 4.19
CA ASN A 333 9.98 9.88 3.68
C ASN A 333 8.45 9.85 3.84
N THR A 334 7.85 8.66 3.97
CA THR A 334 6.39 8.49 4.00
C THR A 334 5.87 7.87 5.29
N ILE A 335 6.72 7.27 6.11
CA ILE A 335 6.35 6.71 7.42
C ILE A 335 5.71 7.79 8.32
N SER A 336 4.69 7.41 9.12
CA SER A 336 4.06 8.33 10.07
C SER A 336 5.02 8.73 11.20
N PRO A 337 4.90 9.95 11.73
CA PRO A 337 5.66 10.33 12.92
C PRO A 337 5.39 9.41 14.12
N GLU A 338 4.14 8.97 14.29
CA GLU A 338 3.76 8.07 15.37
C GLU A 338 4.54 6.76 15.29
N LEU A 339 4.57 6.12 14.10
CA LEU A 339 5.31 4.88 13.91
C LEU A 339 6.82 5.06 14.11
N LEU A 340 7.39 6.22 13.72
CA LEU A 340 8.80 6.54 14.00
C LEU A 340 9.08 6.61 15.50
N TYR A 341 8.21 7.22 16.32
CA TYR A 341 8.38 7.26 17.76
C TYR A 341 8.28 5.87 18.39
N ARG A 342 7.41 5.00 17.90
CA ARG A 342 7.31 3.61 18.35
C ARG A 342 8.57 2.80 18.04
N LEU A 343 9.12 2.96 16.84
CA LEU A 343 10.30 2.23 16.37
C LEU A 343 11.61 2.71 17.03
N LEU A 344 11.67 3.96 17.48
CA LEU A 344 12.86 4.58 18.08
C LEU A 344 12.57 5.04 19.53
N PRO A 345 12.14 4.13 20.42
CA PRO A 345 11.80 4.50 21.79
C PRO A 345 13.03 5.12 22.48
N GLU A 346 12.78 6.10 23.34
CA GLU A 346 13.82 6.84 24.08
C GLU A 346 14.78 7.69 23.20
N ASN A 347 14.48 7.81 21.88
CA ASN A 347 15.27 8.58 20.93
C ASN A 347 14.48 9.74 20.28
N ASP A 348 13.60 10.41 21.04
CA ASP A 348 12.73 11.49 20.55
C ASP A 348 13.48 12.54 19.74
N ARG A 349 14.68 12.93 20.21
CA ARG A 349 15.51 13.88 19.48
C ARG A 349 15.93 13.36 18.09
N LEU A 350 16.26 12.08 17.97
CA LEU A 350 16.62 11.50 16.68
C LEU A 350 15.42 11.51 15.74
N VAL A 351 14.22 11.17 16.25
CA VAL A 351 12.97 11.25 15.47
C VAL A 351 12.73 12.68 14.98
N GLU A 352 12.86 13.69 15.85
CA GLU A 352 12.72 15.10 15.47
C GLU A 352 13.72 15.50 14.37
N GLU A 353 14.99 15.09 14.47
CA GLU A 353 16.02 15.38 13.46
C GLU A 353 15.73 14.65 12.13
N LEU A 354 15.24 13.40 12.15
CA LEU A 354 14.82 12.69 10.94
C LEU A 354 13.62 13.38 10.26
N LEU A 355 12.61 13.77 11.06
CA LEU A 355 11.47 14.54 10.57
C LEU A 355 11.88 15.90 9.99
N TYR A 356 12.84 16.58 10.65
CA TYR A 356 13.41 17.82 10.16
C TYR A 356 14.17 17.62 8.84
N LEU A 357 15.02 16.60 8.76
CA LEU A 357 15.82 16.29 7.57
C LEU A 357 14.94 16.04 6.35
N ARG A 358 13.89 15.20 6.48
CA ARG A 358 12.98 14.89 5.37
C ARG A 358 12.15 16.08 4.87
N ILE A 359 11.87 17.06 5.74
CA ILE A 359 11.06 18.24 5.37
C ILE A 359 11.95 19.33 4.75
N ASN A 360 13.17 19.51 5.27
CA ASN A 360 14.04 20.61 4.85
C ASN A 360 14.90 20.29 3.64
N ASN A 361 15.12 19.03 3.33
CA ASN A 361 15.73 18.64 2.05
C ASN A 361 14.66 18.71 0.94
N GLU A 362 14.96 19.44 -0.13
CA GLU A 362 14.01 19.68 -1.24
C GLU A 362 13.45 18.39 -1.86
N GLY A 363 14.25 17.33 -1.90
CA GLY A 363 13.90 16.00 -2.40
C GLY A 363 13.59 14.96 -1.31
N GLY A 364 13.50 15.37 -0.04
CA GLY A 364 13.45 14.44 1.09
C GLY A 364 14.80 13.78 1.38
N ILE A 365 14.80 12.66 2.09
CA ILE A 365 15.98 11.82 2.31
C ILE A 365 16.14 10.93 1.08
N THR A 366 17.27 11.06 0.38
CA THR A 366 17.49 10.40 -0.91
C THR A 366 18.45 9.20 -0.84
N SER A 367 19.18 9.10 0.25
CA SER A 367 20.18 8.03 0.48
C SER A 367 20.39 7.83 1.98
N PRO A 368 20.79 6.63 2.43
CA PRO A 368 21.21 6.43 3.82
C PRO A 368 22.44 7.26 4.20
N VAL A 369 23.21 7.76 3.24
CA VAL A 369 24.31 8.69 3.48
C VAL A 369 23.83 10.03 4.07
N ASP A 370 22.58 10.44 3.78
CA ASP A 370 22.00 11.68 4.31
C ASP A 370 21.84 11.66 5.85
N TYR A 371 21.77 10.48 6.47
CA TYR A 371 21.70 10.38 7.93
C TYR A 371 22.94 10.95 8.64
N PHE A 372 24.10 10.99 7.94
CA PHE A 372 25.30 11.62 8.51
C PHE A 372 25.18 13.13 8.68
N ASP A 373 24.19 13.78 8.06
CA ASP A 373 23.89 15.20 8.26
C ASP A 373 23.23 15.48 9.62
N ILE A 374 22.77 14.43 10.33
CA ILE A 374 22.20 14.55 11.68
C ILE A 374 23.32 14.84 12.70
N PRO A 375 23.22 15.97 13.43
CA PRO A 375 24.30 16.37 14.32
C PRO A 375 24.59 15.37 15.46
N GLY A 376 25.81 14.80 15.43
CA GLY A 376 26.29 13.88 16.47
C GLY A 376 25.76 12.45 16.35
N ILE A 377 25.20 12.07 15.20
CA ILE A 377 24.80 10.68 14.95
C ILE A 377 26.03 9.75 14.99
N GLN A 378 25.84 8.58 15.55
CA GLN A 378 26.86 7.54 15.55
C GLN A 378 26.69 6.64 14.30
N THR A 379 27.79 6.14 13.75
CA THR A 379 27.77 5.26 12.57
C THR A 379 26.94 4.00 12.80
N SER A 380 26.95 3.44 14.02
CA SER A 380 26.11 2.31 14.39
C SER A 380 24.62 2.62 14.31
N MET A 381 24.21 3.87 14.62
CA MET A 381 22.84 4.32 14.47
C MET A 381 22.47 4.49 12.99
N VAL A 382 23.38 4.99 12.16
CA VAL A 382 23.17 5.08 10.71
C VAL A 382 22.95 3.69 10.10
N SER A 383 23.76 2.70 10.48
CA SER A 383 23.58 1.31 10.07
C SER A 383 22.23 0.73 10.54
N PHE A 384 21.82 1.00 11.77
CA PHE A 384 20.52 0.58 12.29
C PHE A 384 19.36 1.22 11.52
N LEU A 385 19.42 2.52 11.24
CA LEU A 385 18.40 3.21 10.44
C LEU A 385 18.34 2.65 9.02
N TYR A 386 19.47 2.30 8.41
CA TYR A 386 19.51 1.65 7.10
C TYR A 386 18.83 0.27 7.12
N GLY A 387 18.97 -0.50 8.20
CA GLY A 387 18.29 -1.78 8.36
C GLY A 387 16.76 -1.64 8.43
N LEU A 388 16.25 -0.55 9.01
CA LEU A 388 14.82 -0.28 9.15
C LEU A 388 14.20 0.41 7.93
N PHE A 389 14.93 1.35 7.32
CA PHE A 389 14.37 2.31 6.38
C PHE A 389 15.04 2.26 5.01
N ASP A 390 14.19 2.40 3.98
CA ASP A 390 14.58 2.78 2.62
C ASP A 390 14.17 4.24 2.35
N THR A 391 14.59 4.77 1.24
CA THR A 391 14.26 6.14 0.80
C THR A 391 13.26 6.15 -0.35
N GLN A 392 12.90 4.99 -0.87
CA GLN A 392 12.00 4.80 -2.00
C GLN A 392 10.94 3.72 -1.68
N SER A 393 9.86 3.74 -2.47
CA SER A 393 8.76 2.79 -2.34
C SER A 393 8.41 2.17 -3.68
N ASN A 394 8.05 0.89 -3.66
CA ASN A 394 7.71 0.13 -4.85
C ASN A 394 6.25 -0.29 -4.88
N VAL A 395 5.60 -0.45 -3.74
CA VAL A 395 4.22 -0.95 -3.65
C VAL A 395 3.29 0.12 -3.09
N TYR A 396 2.15 0.29 -3.76
CA TYR A 396 1.16 1.31 -3.43
C TYR A 396 -0.25 0.73 -3.48
N THR A 397 -1.10 1.12 -2.52
CA THR A 397 -2.53 0.88 -2.57
C THR A 397 -3.22 2.10 -3.16
N ILE A 398 -3.94 1.91 -4.26
CA ILE A 398 -4.69 2.93 -4.98
C ILE A 398 -6.18 2.70 -4.72
N SER A 399 -6.81 3.52 -3.88
CA SER A 399 -8.27 3.60 -3.74
C SER A 399 -8.79 4.70 -4.64
N SER A 400 -9.49 4.34 -5.70
CA SER A 400 -10.05 5.26 -6.69
C SER A 400 -11.56 5.23 -6.67
N LEU A 401 -12.19 6.34 -6.25
CA LEU A 401 -13.63 6.52 -6.23
C LEU A 401 -14.09 7.20 -7.51
N GLY A 402 -14.81 6.47 -8.34
CA GLY A 402 -15.48 7.01 -9.52
C GLY A 402 -16.88 7.52 -9.17
N LYS A 403 -17.27 8.68 -9.70
CA LYS A 403 -18.57 9.32 -9.46
C LYS A 403 -19.22 9.78 -10.75
N ALA A 404 -20.44 9.31 -11.02
CA ALA A 404 -21.24 9.75 -12.13
C ALA A 404 -21.87 11.13 -11.85
N SER A 405 -21.70 12.09 -12.76
CA SER A 405 -22.21 13.46 -12.56
C SER A 405 -23.73 13.56 -12.62
N GLY A 406 -24.43 12.62 -13.27
CA GLY A 406 -25.89 12.66 -13.43
C GLY A 406 -26.65 12.28 -12.17
N SER A 407 -26.41 11.11 -11.63
CA SER A 407 -27.11 10.55 -10.46
C SER A 407 -26.31 10.67 -9.18
N GLY A 408 -24.99 10.96 -9.26
CA GLY A 408 -24.10 10.91 -8.12
C GLY A 408 -23.76 9.49 -7.65
N VAL A 409 -24.10 8.47 -8.45
CA VAL A 409 -23.71 7.08 -8.17
C VAL A 409 -22.19 6.97 -8.12
N GLU A 410 -21.70 6.32 -7.08
CA GLU A 410 -20.29 6.08 -6.82
C GLU A 410 -19.94 4.60 -7.01
N GLN A 411 -18.74 4.32 -7.45
CA GLN A 411 -18.12 2.99 -7.52
C GLN A 411 -16.64 3.13 -7.17
N GLU A 412 -16.18 2.30 -6.29
CA GLU A 412 -14.78 2.30 -5.88
C GLU A 412 -14.03 1.11 -6.48
N ILE A 413 -12.79 1.35 -6.84
CA ILE A 413 -11.82 0.31 -7.21
C ILE A 413 -10.57 0.49 -6.37
N ILE A 414 -10.17 -0.59 -5.71
CA ILE A 414 -8.94 -0.64 -4.93
C ILE A 414 -7.98 -1.57 -5.66
N ALA A 415 -6.76 -1.08 -5.89
CA ALA A 415 -5.70 -1.88 -6.50
C ALA A 415 -4.40 -1.73 -5.71
N ILE A 416 -3.75 -2.85 -5.38
CA ILE A 416 -2.38 -2.85 -4.88
C ILE A 416 -1.47 -3.08 -6.07
N VAL A 417 -0.52 -2.19 -6.28
CA VAL A 417 0.36 -2.20 -7.45
C VAL A 417 1.82 -2.20 -7.04
N ASP A 418 2.62 -2.99 -7.76
CA ASP A 418 4.08 -3.06 -7.63
C ASP A 418 4.75 -2.47 -8.86
N ARG A 419 5.59 -1.46 -8.63
CA ARG A 419 6.40 -0.78 -9.65
C ARG A 419 7.88 -1.16 -9.64
N SER A 420 8.26 -2.17 -8.90
CA SER A 420 9.66 -2.63 -8.84
C SER A 420 10.20 -3.04 -10.20
N THR A 421 9.32 -3.37 -11.14
CA THR A 421 9.65 -3.73 -12.53
C THR A 421 8.68 -3.10 -13.52
N LEU A 422 9.06 -3.06 -14.81
CA LEU A 422 8.17 -2.72 -15.91
C LEU A 422 7.75 -3.97 -16.68
N PRO A 423 6.47 -4.10 -17.05
CA PRO A 423 5.36 -3.18 -16.69
C PRO A 423 5.03 -3.24 -15.20
N VAL A 424 4.43 -2.15 -14.67
CA VAL A 424 3.87 -2.14 -13.31
C VAL A 424 2.87 -3.26 -13.15
N THR A 425 2.97 -4.03 -12.07
CA THR A 425 2.16 -5.22 -11.83
C THR A 425 1.03 -4.92 -10.84
N ILE A 426 -0.17 -5.39 -11.11
CA ILE A 426 -1.28 -5.34 -10.15
C ILE A 426 -1.22 -6.62 -9.32
N LEU A 427 -0.99 -6.48 -8.02
CA LEU A 427 -0.92 -7.58 -7.06
C LEU A 427 -2.32 -7.98 -6.57
N GLU A 428 -3.19 -6.99 -6.32
CA GLU A 428 -4.57 -7.17 -5.89
C GLU A 428 -5.48 -6.18 -6.60
N TYR A 429 -6.72 -6.59 -6.85
CA TYR A 429 -7.75 -5.77 -7.48
C TYR A 429 -9.12 -6.10 -6.89
N ARG A 430 -9.78 -5.10 -6.30
CA ARG A 430 -11.12 -5.22 -5.70
C ARG A 430 -12.05 -4.14 -6.25
N GLU A 431 -13.33 -4.47 -6.47
CA GLU A 431 -14.39 -3.51 -6.83
C GLU A 431 -15.44 -3.51 -5.71
N GLN A 432 -15.84 -2.33 -5.26
CA GLN A 432 -16.84 -2.12 -4.21
C GLN A 432 -17.97 -1.19 -4.65
#